data_4cbff4ad8e158d033f302fc491295236
#
_entry.id   4cbff4ad8e158d033f302fc491295236
#
_cell.length_a   1.000
_cell.length_b   1.000
_cell.length_c   1.000
_cell.angle_alpha   90.00
_cell.angle_beta   90.00
_cell.angle_gamma   90.00
#
_symmetry.space_group_name_H-M   'P 1'
#
loop_
_entity.id
_entity.type
_entity.pdbx_description
1 polymer ?
#
loop_
_entity_poly.entity_id
_entity_poly.type
_entity_poly.pdbx_seq_one_letter_code
_entity_poly.pdbx_strand_id
1 'polypeptide(L)'
;VETIRDSVKYSNSTGEIKLPQSVGLGLSYARENKFLFGVDLGYAQWSNFSLQGVTYEQILKDNYTLNIGCEYKPNVYGNYFEKIAYRLGVNYQTGIITLRNTNISQIGIALGFGLPIKKQGTQVNLYLEYGKKGTTQNNLIREDYLRVGVSFSARDRWFFKRKYQ
;
A
#
# COMPACT_ATOMS: atom_id res chain seq x y z
N VAL A 1 23.08 -12.58 -51.78
CA VAL A 1 22.94 -12.19 -50.33
C VAL A 1 22.08 -10.96 -50.32
N GLU A 2 20.78 -11.12 -50.01
CA GLU A 2 19.81 -10.05 -49.92
C GLU A 2 19.90 -9.47 -48.50
N THR A 3 20.41 -8.24 -48.35
CA THR A 3 20.43 -7.50 -47.10
C THR A 3 19.05 -6.86 -46.89
N ILE A 4 18.24 -7.49 -46.05
CA ILE A 4 16.99 -6.88 -45.57
C ILE A 4 17.37 -5.69 -44.66
N ARG A 5 17.27 -4.47 -45.17
CA ARG A 5 17.33 -3.25 -44.35
C ARG A 5 15.94 -3.00 -43.76
N ASP A 6 15.75 -3.41 -42.54
CA ASP A 6 14.57 -3.03 -41.75
C ASP A 6 14.73 -1.56 -41.33
N SER A 7 14.13 -0.65 -42.08
CA SER A 7 14.06 0.77 -41.73
C SER A 7 12.87 0.96 -40.80
N VAL A 8 13.11 1.02 -39.49
CA VAL A 8 12.10 1.49 -38.53
C VAL A 8 11.86 2.98 -38.82
N LYS A 9 10.81 3.27 -39.57
CA LYS A 9 10.31 4.64 -39.71
C LYS A 9 9.68 5.02 -38.38
N TYR A 10 10.39 5.85 -37.59
CA TYR A 10 9.78 6.61 -36.52
C TYR A 10 8.83 7.62 -37.15
N SER A 11 7.56 7.25 -37.33
CA SER A 11 6.53 8.25 -37.56
C SER A 11 6.25 8.93 -36.21
N ASN A 12 6.14 10.26 -36.18
CA ASN A 12 5.63 11.01 -35.02
C ASN A 12 4.15 10.64 -34.81
N SER A 13 3.87 9.46 -34.32
CA SER A 13 2.54 9.04 -33.92
C SER A 13 2.30 9.54 -32.50
N THR A 14 1.42 10.51 -32.36
CA THR A 14 0.86 10.91 -31.07
C THR A 14 -0.04 9.76 -30.58
N GLY A 15 0.31 9.19 -29.44
CA GLY A 15 -0.50 8.15 -28.79
C GLY A 15 -1.35 8.75 -27.67
N GLU A 16 -2.59 8.30 -27.52
CA GLU A 16 -3.47 8.66 -26.42
C GLU A 16 -3.43 7.55 -25.37
N ILE A 17 -3.23 7.93 -24.10
CA ILE A 17 -3.30 7.04 -22.95
C ILE A 17 -4.45 7.51 -22.07
N LYS A 18 -5.47 6.66 -21.89
CA LYS A 18 -6.58 6.93 -20.97
C LYS A 18 -6.32 6.19 -19.66
N LEU A 19 -6.05 6.95 -18.61
CA LEU A 19 -5.82 6.41 -17.26
C LEU A 19 -7.16 6.12 -16.55
N PRO A 20 -7.18 5.11 -15.64
CA PRO A 20 -8.36 4.80 -14.86
C PRO A 20 -8.69 5.93 -13.88
N GLN A 21 -9.97 6.18 -13.70
CA GLN A 21 -10.44 7.04 -12.61
C GLN A 21 -10.40 6.24 -11.30
N SER A 22 -10.05 6.92 -10.21
CA SER A 22 -10.04 6.32 -8.88
C SER A 22 -10.68 7.24 -7.85
N VAL A 23 -11.35 6.64 -6.88
CA VAL A 23 -11.94 7.31 -5.73
C VAL A 23 -11.59 6.53 -4.46
N GLY A 24 -11.33 7.25 -3.37
CA GLY A 24 -11.03 6.66 -2.07
C GLY A 24 -11.75 7.41 -0.97
N LEU A 25 -12.16 6.67 0.05
CA LEU A 25 -12.76 7.18 1.28
C LEU A 25 -12.04 6.55 2.46
N GLY A 26 -11.54 7.40 3.37
CA GLY A 26 -10.89 6.97 4.60
C GLY A 26 -11.54 7.59 5.83
N LEU A 27 -11.69 6.79 6.87
CA LEU A 27 -12.15 7.21 8.18
C LEU A 27 -11.12 6.81 9.22
N SER A 28 -10.80 7.72 10.13
CA SER A 28 -9.93 7.42 11.25
C SER A 28 -10.46 7.99 12.55
N TYR A 29 -10.26 7.22 13.62
CA TYR A 29 -10.55 7.64 14.97
C TYR A 29 -9.30 7.48 15.83
N ALA A 30 -8.87 8.55 16.49
CA ALA A 30 -7.69 8.55 17.33
C ALA A 30 -8.01 9.11 18.71
N ARG A 31 -7.54 8.41 19.75
CA ARG A 31 -7.44 8.94 21.10
C ARG A 31 -5.97 9.20 21.38
N GLU A 32 -5.64 10.45 21.62
CA GLU A 32 -4.27 10.91 21.80
C GLU A 32 -3.49 10.02 22.79
N ASN A 33 -2.29 9.61 22.38
CA ASN A 33 -1.37 8.78 23.16
C ASN A 33 -1.92 7.41 23.62
N LYS A 34 -3.01 6.91 23.04
CA LYS A 34 -3.60 5.65 23.46
C LYS A 34 -3.90 4.70 22.30
N PHE A 35 -4.75 5.08 21.41
CA PHE A 35 -5.06 4.24 20.25
C PHE A 35 -5.46 5.06 19.02
N LEU A 36 -5.23 4.47 17.87
CA LEU A 36 -5.69 4.94 16.57
C LEU A 36 -6.33 3.75 15.85
N PHE A 37 -7.46 3.98 15.23
CA PHE A 37 -8.13 3.04 14.35
C PHE A 37 -8.38 3.74 13.01
N GLY A 38 -8.20 3.03 11.91
CA GLY A 38 -8.43 3.54 10.57
C GLY A 38 -9.01 2.50 9.64
N VAL A 39 -9.86 2.95 8.72
CA VAL A 39 -10.42 2.16 7.64
C VAL A 39 -10.35 2.98 6.36
N ASP A 40 -9.81 2.40 5.30
CA ASP A 40 -9.75 3.01 3.98
C ASP A 40 -10.41 2.09 2.96
N LEU A 41 -11.26 2.68 2.14
CA LEU A 41 -11.91 2.05 0.99
C LEU A 41 -11.43 2.75 -0.28
N GLY A 42 -11.06 1.99 -1.28
CA GLY A 42 -10.64 2.50 -2.58
C GLY A 42 -11.35 1.77 -3.71
N TYR A 43 -11.63 2.51 -4.78
CA TYR A 43 -12.16 1.98 -6.03
C TYR A 43 -11.40 2.59 -7.19
N ALA A 44 -11.02 1.78 -8.18
CA ALA A 44 -10.35 2.25 -9.40
C ALA A 44 -10.89 1.52 -10.63
N GLN A 45 -11.32 2.29 -11.64
CA GLN A 45 -11.92 1.80 -12.88
C GLN A 45 -10.86 1.40 -13.91
N TRP A 46 -10.16 0.30 -13.67
CA TRP A 46 -9.16 -0.22 -14.60
C TRP A 46 -9.74 -0.78 -15.89
N SER A 47 -11.02 -1.12 -15.92
CA SER A 47 -11.74 -1.51 -17.15
C SER A 47 -11.73 -0.41 -18.20
N ASN A 48 -11.64 0.85 -17.80
CA ASN A 48 -11.60 2.02 -18.70
C ASN A 48 -10.20 2.38 -19.19
N PHE A 49 -9.18 1.63 -18.79
CA PHE A 49 -7.81 1.84 -19.28
C PHE A 49 -7.72 1.58 -20.78
N SER A 50 -7.17 2.50 -21.54
CA SER A 50 -6.89 2.31 -22.95
C SER A 50 -5.54 2.89 -23.34
N LEU A 51 -4.89 2.22 -24.28
CA LEU A 51 -3.63 2.64 -24.89
C LEU A 51 -3.85 2.73 -26.40
N GLN A 52 -3.65 3.90 -26.98
CA GLN A 52 -3.84 4.14 -28.41
C GLN A 52 -5.22 3.71 -28.95
N GLY A 53 -6.29 3.90 -28.16
CA GLY A 53 -7.64 3.50 -28.49
C GLY A 53 -7.96 2.01 -28.35
N VAL A 54 -7.01 1.17 -27.94
CA VAL A 54 -7.25 -0.25 -27.63
C VAL A 54 -7.65 -0.38 -26.16
N THR A 55 -8.84 -0.95 -25.92
CA THR A 55 -9.32 -1.23 -24.56
C THR A 55 -8.88 -2.63 -24.10
N TYR A 56 -8.59 -2.76 -22.81
CA TYR A 56 -8.12 -4.01 -22.19
C TYR A 56 -9.15 -4.60 -21.22
N GLU A 57 -10.44 -4.36 -21.45
CA GLU A 57 -11.54 -4.79 -20.56
C GLU A 57 -11.60 -6.30 -20.29
N GLN A 58 -11.10 -7.12 -21.21
CA GLN A 58 -11.07 -8.58 -21.02
C GLN A 58 -10.02 -9.02 -19.99
N ILE A 59 -8.96 -8.21 -19.82
CA ILE A 59 -7.82 -8.54 -18.94
C ILE A 59 -7.86 -7.70 -17.68
N LEU A 60 -8.23 -6.40 -17.81
CA LEU A 60 -8.28 -5.46 -16.71
C LEU A 60 -9.70 -5.34 -16.18
N LYS A 61 -9.84 -5.48 -14.87
CA LYS A 61 -11.09 -5.32 -14.13
C LYS A 61 -10.95 -4.22 -13.09
N ASP A 62 -12.09 -3.66 -12.72
CA ASP A 62 -12.15 -2.68 -11.66
C ASP A 62 -11.62 -3.25 -10.35
N ASN A 63 -10.88 -2.42 -9.64
CA ASN A 63 -10.20 -2.80 -8.42
C ASN A 63 -10.86 -2.15 -7.20
N TYR A 64 -11.13 -2.97 -6.20
CA TYR A 64 -11.59 -2.55 -4.88
C TYR A 64 -10.47 -2.81 -3.88
N THR A 65 -10.20 -1.83 -3.01
CA THR A 65 -9.24 -1.96 -1.93
C THR A 65 -9.93 -1.69 -0.60
N LEU A 66 -9.61 -2.49 0.41
CA LEU A 66 -10.03 -2.32 1.79
C LEU A 66 -8.80 -2.44 2.67
N ASN A 67 -8.50 -1.40 3.43
CA ASN A 67 -7.45 -1.42 4.44
C ASN A 67 -8.05 -1.10 5.80
N ILE A 68 -7.72 -1.90 6.79
CA ILE A 68 -8.12 -1.71 8.18
C ILE A 68 -6.85 -1.73 9.01
N GLY A 69 -6.67 -0.76 9.89
CA GLY A 69 -5.50 -0.69 10.75
C GLY A 69 -5.82 -0.15 12.13
N CYS A 70 -5.07 -0.63 13.11
CA CYS A 70 -5.11 -0.09 14.46
C CYS A 70 -3.69 0.05 15.04
N GLU A 71 -3.53 1.05 15.89
CA GLU A 71 -2.36 1.27 16.72
C GLU A 71 -2.80 1.37 18.18
N TYR A 72 -2.07 0.73 19.07
CA TYR A 72 -2.29 0.79 20.50
C TYR A 72 -0.98 1.09 21.23
N LYS A 73 -1.01 2.07 22.12
CA LYS A 73 0.08 2.42 23.05
C LYS A 73 -0.43 2.27 24.47
N PRO A 74 0.02 1.28 25.23
CA PRO A 74 -0.49 1.03 26.59
C PRO A 74 -0.35 2.23 27.50
N ASN A 75 0.87 2.76 27.64
CA ASN A 75 1.16 3.92 28.49
C ASN A 75 2.45 4.63 28.04
N VAL A 76 2.35 5.89 27.63
CA VAL A 76 3.50 6.67 27.15
C VAL A 76 4.47 7.08 28.28
N TYR A 77 4.04 7.02 29.53
CA TYR A 77 4.84 7.36 30.73
C TYR A 77 5.30 6.13 31.52
N GLY A 78 4.89 4.93 31.12
CA GLY A 78 5.20 3.68 31.80
C GLY A 78 6.57 3.11 31.48
N ASN A 79 6.69 1.81 31.66
CA ASN A 79 7.89 1.03 31.33
C ASN A 79 8.17 1.04 29.81
N TYR A 80 9.35 0.56 29.40
CA TYR A 80 9.74 0.55 27.99
C TYR A 80 8.72 -0.17 27.10
N PHE A 81 8.24 -1.34 27.51
CA PHE A 81 7.25 -2.14 26.77
C PHE A 81 5.89 -1.44 26.67
N GLU A 82 5.51 -0.66 27.64
CA GLU A 82 4.26 0.12 27.64
C GLU A 82 4.33 1.33 26.69
N LYS A 83 5.53 1.79 26.35
CA LYS A 83 5.77 2.88 25.39
C LYS A 83 5.82 2.41 23.94
N ILE A 84 5.91 1.10 23.72
CA ILE A 84 5.89 0.53 22.36
C ILE A 84 4.53 0.76 21.73
N ALA A 85 4.54 1.22 20.50
CA ALA A 85 3.33 1.28 19.66
C ALA A 85 3.12 -0.08 18.99
N TYR A 86 2.07 -0.78 19.38
CA TYR A 86 1.64 -2.05 18.79
C TYR A 86 0.67 -1.75 17.65
N ARG A 87 0.91 -2.34 16.47
CA ARG A 87 0.10 -2.10 15.29
C ARG A 87 -0.38 -3.40 14.69
N LEU A 88 -1.62 -3.41 14.25
CA LEU A 88 -2.23 -4.49 13.49
C LEU A 88 -2.88 -3.90 12.25
N GLY A 89 -2.70 -4.55 11.10
CA GLY A 89 -3.31 -4.15 9.84
C GLY A 89 -3.80 -5.35 9.05
N VAL A 90 -4.87 -5.12 8.30
CA VAL A 90 -5.39 -6.06 7.31
C VAL A 90 -5.60 -5.29 6.01
N ASN A 91 -5.13 -5.85 4.90
CA ASN A 91 -5.37 -5.32 3.57
C ASN A 91 -6.04 -6.37 2.69
N TYR A 92 -6.97 -5.91 1.88
CA TYR A 92 -7.62 -6.73 0.87
C TYR A 92 -7.73 -5.93 -0.44
N GLN A 93 -7.41 -6.60 -1.55
CA GLN A 93 -7.51 -6.02 -2.88
C GLN A 93 -8.06 -7.06 -3.85
N THR A 94 -9.07 -6.68 -4.63
CA THR A 94 -9.68 -7.61 -5.61
C THR A 94 -8.78 -7.92 -6.79
N GLY A 95 -7.68 -7.19 -6.97
CA GLY A 95 -6.80 -7.33 -8.12
C GLY A 95 -7.32 -6.62 -9.37
N ILE A 96 -6.37 -6.27 -10.22
CA ILE A 96 -6.63 -5.51 -11.46
C ILE A 96 -6.72 -6.47 -12.64
N ILE A 97 -6.05 -7.62 -12.55
CA ILE A 97 -5.90 -8.55 -13.67
C ILE A 97 -6.81 -9.76 -13.48
N THR A 98 -7.51 -10.11 -14.55
CA THR A 98 -8.30 -11.34 -14.65
C THR A 98 -7.62 -12.30 -15.62
N LEU A 99 -7.32 -13.51 -15.15
CA LEU A 99 -6.74 -14.58 -15.96
C LEU A 99 -7.69 -15.79 -15.97
N ARG A 100 -7.94 -16.36 -17.13
CA ARG A 100 -8.84 -17.52 -17.30
C ARG A 100 -10.19 -17.33 -16.58
N ASN A 101 -10.76 -16.13 -16.72
CA ASN A 101 -12.02 -15.72 -16.10
C ASN A 101 -11.99 -15.76 -14.55
N THR A 102 -10.80 -15.68 -13.94
CA THR A 102 -10.59 -15.69 -12.50
C THR A 102 -9.85 -14.43 -12.07
N ASN A 103 -10.39 -13.71 -11.08
CA ASN A 103 -9.76 -12.50 -10.56
C ASN A 103 -8.63 -12.84 -9.59
N ILE A 104 -7.49 -12.14 -9.70
CA ILE A 104 -6.31 -12.35 -8.87
C ILE A 104 -6.38 -11.40 -7.67
N SER A 105 -7.07 -11.84 -6.61
CA SER A 105 -7.17 -11.05 -5.37
C SER A 105 -5.94 -11.23 -4.48
N GLN A 106 -5.76 -10.27 -3.58
CA GLN A 106 -4.70 -10.28 -2.57
C GLN A 106 -5.30 -9.98 -1.20
N ILE A 107 -4.84 -10.71 -0.19
CA ILE A 107 -5.14 -10.44 1.22
C ILE A 107 -3.84 -10.51 2.02
N GLY A 108 -3.66 -9.59 2.96
CA GLY A 108 -2.49 -9.54 3.83
C GLY A 108 -2.87 -9.15 5.25
N ILE A 109 -2.09 -9.65 6.21
CA ILE A 109 -2.17 -9.29 7.62
C ILE A 109 -0.79 -8.78 8.03
N ALA A 110 -0.74 -7.62 8.66
CA ALA A 110 0.50 -6.99 9.09
C ALA A 110 0.52 -6.77 10.60
N LEU A 111 1.66 -7.05 11.21
CA LEU A 111 2.00 -6.72 12.58
C LEU A 111 3.11 -5.67 12.59
N GLY A 112 3.01 -4.68 13.46
CA GLY A 112 4.00 -3.62 13.56
C GLY A 112 4.34 -3.24 14.99
N PHE A 113 5.58 -2.83 15.19
CA PHE A 113 6.10 -2.37 16.49
C PHE A 113 6.82 -1.05 16.31
N GLY A 114 6.37 -0.01 17.01
CA GLY A 114 7.05 1.27 17.07
C GLY A 114 7.86 1.37 18.36
N LEU A 115 9.18 1.17 18.26
CA LEU A 115 10.12 1.15 19.37
C LEU A 115 10.63 2.57 19.66
N PRO A 116 10.27 3.20 20.78
CA PRO A 116 10.73 4.54 21.09
C PRO A 116 12.21 4.55 21.45
N ILE A 117 12.96 5.52 20.88
CA ILE A 117 14.34 5.82 21.29
C ILE A 117 14.30 6.97 22.30
N LYS A 118 15.37 7.09 23.12
CA LYS A 118 15.49 8.07 24.24
C LYS A 118 15.20 9.54 23.87
N LYS A 119 15.31 9.94 22.61
CA LYS A 119 14.95 11.30 22.15
C LYS A 119 13.45 11.38 21.89
N GLN A 120 12.78 12.41 22.41
CA GLN A 120 11.35 12.65 22.22
C GLN A 120 11.00 12.67 20.72
N GLY A 121 10.05 11.80 20.34
CA GLY A 121 9.52 11.76 18.97
C GLY A 121 10.33 10.92 17.97
N THR A 122 11.41 10.27 18.41
CA THR A 122 12.21 9.38 17.56
C THR A 122 11.86 7.93 17.85
N GLN A 123 11.58 7.16 16.81
CA GLN A 123 11.26 5.72 16.96
C GLN A 123 11.78 4.90 15.77
N VAL A 124 12.11 3.65 16.03
CA VAL A 124 12.34 2.62 15.03
C VAL A 124 11.05 1.84 14.87
N ASN A 125 10.57 1.68 13.65
CA ASN A 125 9.41 0.88 13.35
C ASN A 125 9.86 -0.42 12.69
N LEU A 126 9.36 -1.53 13.22
CA LEU A 126 9.49 -2.86 12.64
C LEU A 126 8.12 -3.30 12.17
N TYR A 127 8.05 -3.96 11.02
CA TYR A 127 6.81 -4.61 10.60
C TYR A 127 7.06 -5.96 9.95
N LEU A 128 6.08 -6.82 10.11
CA LEU A 128 5.99 -8.14 9.51
C LEU A 128 4.63 -8.24 8.85
N GLU A 129 4.59 -8.58 7.58
CA GLU A 129 3.36 -8.81 6.82
C GLU A 129 3.40 -10.18 6.20
N TYR A 130 2.34 -10.95 6.41
CA TYR A 130 2.08 -12.21 5.72
C TYR A 130 0.84 -12.04 4.85
N GLY A 131 0.90 -12.49 3.60
CA GLY A 131 -0.22 -12.39 2.71
C GLY A 131 -0.24 -13.46 1.63
N LYS A 132 -1.40 -13.52 0.96
CA LYS A 132 -1.68 -14.42 -0.15
C LYS A 132 -2.14 -13.62 -1.34
N LYS A 133 -1.63 -13.94 -2.52
CA LYS A 133 -2.00 -13.31 -3.79
C LYS A 133 -2.34 -14.40 -4.81
N GLY A 134 -3.47 -14.26 -5.47
CA GLY A 134 -3.93 -15.19 -6.48
C GLY A 134 -4.70 -16.38 -5.92
N THR A 135 -4.92 -17.37 -6.76
CA THR A 135 -5.72 -18.57 -6.45
C THR A 135 -5.17 -19.78 -7.21
N THR A 136 -5.45 -20.97 -6.71
CA THR A 136 -5.12 -22.25 -7.38
C THR A 136 -6.23 -22.73 -8.32
N GLN A 137 -7.34 -22.01 -8.42
CA GLN A 137 -8.42 -22.34 -9.34
C GLN A 137 -7.98 -22.13 -10.79
N ASN A 138 -8.56 -22.86 -11.73
CA ASN A 138 -8.31 -22.80 -13.15
C ASN A 138 -6.81 -22.94 -13.56
N ASN A 139 -6.06 -23.77 -12.82
CA ASN A 139 -4.61 -23.95 -13.02
C ASN A 139 -3.82 -22.63 -12.91
N LEU A 140 -4.23 -21.73 -12.03
CA LEU A 140 -3.51 -20.53 -11.67
C LEU A 140 -2.57 -20.78 -10.50
N ILE A 141 -1.63 -19.87 -10.30
CA ILE A 141 -0.65 -19.93 -9.22
C ILE A 141 -1.10 -19.00 -8.08
N ARG A 142 -1.09 -19.53 -6.85
CA ARG A 142 -1.21 -18.73 -5.64
C ARG A 142 0.18 -18.50 -5.06
N GLU A 143 0.48 -17.27 -4.75
CA GLU A 143 1.71 -16.86 -4.09
C GLU A 143 1.41 -16.56 -2.61
N ASP A 144 2.15 -17.19 -1.72
CA ASP A 144 2.20 -16.83 -0.31
C ASP A 144 3.47 -16.00 -0.09
N TYR A 145 3.36 -14.80 0.50
CA TYR A 145 4.50 -13.93 0.71
C TYR A 145 4.67 -13.51 2.16
N LEU A 146 5.91 -13.32 2.56
CA LEU A 146 6.31 -12.75 3.84
C LEU A 146 7.14 -11.51 3.58
N ARG A 147 6.72 -10.37 4.12
CA ARG A 147 7.43 -9.09 3.99
C ARG A 147 7.86 -8.61 5.37
N VAL A 148 9.12 -8.27 5.49
CA VAL A 148 9.70 -7.67 6.72
C VAL A 148 10.27 -6.32 6.37
N GLY A 149 10.06 -5.34 7.23
CA GLY A 149 10.61 -4.02 7.00
C GLY A 149 10.97 -3.29 8.28
N VAL A 150 11.92 -2.39 8.13
CA VAL A 150 12.41 -1.51 9.19
C VAL A 150 12.35 -0.08 8.67
N SER A 151 11.81 0.83 9.48
CA SER A 151 11.85 2.26 9.17
C SER A 151 12.22 3.08 10.39
N PHE A 152 12.77 4.26 10.14
CA PHE A 152 13.18 5.19 11.17
C PHE A 152 12.36 6.47 11.05
N SER A 153 11.75 6.90 12.15
CA SER A 153 11.00 8.15 12.24
C SER A 153 11.68 9.07 13.23
N ALA A 154 12.08 10.26 12.79
CA ALA A 154 12.64 11.29 13.66
C ALA A 154 11.72 12.51 13.65
N ARG A 155 11.45 13.05 14.84
CA ARG A 155 10.71 14.30 15.01
C ARG A 155 11.56 15.25 15.83
N ASP A 156 11.78 16.45 15.31
CA ASP A 156 12.46 17.51 16.03
C ASP A 156 11.63 18.79 16.05
N ARG A 157 11.83 19.61 17.06
CA ARG A 157 11.18 20.93 17.18
C ARG A 157 12.14 22.00 16.64
N TRP A 158 11.74 22.64 15.58
CA TRP A 158 12.45 23.78 15.01
C TRP A 158 11.95 25.06 15.72
N PHE A 159 12.83 26.06 15.92
CA PHE A 159 12.51 27.33 16.53
C PHE A 159 12.22 27.30 18.03
N PHE A 160 13.18 26.85 18.83
CA PHE A 160 13.20 27.16 20.26
C PHE A 160 13.55 28.63 20.45
N LYS A 161 12.59 29.43 20.92
CA LYS A 161 12.87 30.78 21.40
C LYS A 161 13.66 30.64 22.72
N ARG A 162 14.98 30.93 22.72
CA ARG A 162 15.77 30.94 23.95
C ARG A 162 15.26 32.09 24.82
N LYS A 163 14.78 31.79 26.03
CA LYS A 163 14.59 32.82 27.05
C LYS A 163 15.97 33.21 27.55
N TYR A 164 16.38 34.44 27.27
CA TYR A 164 17.50 35.03 27.95
C TYR A 164 17.00 35.40 29.37
N GLN A 165 17.66 34.89 30.40
CA GLN A 165 17.56 35.37 31.77
C GLN A 165 18.46 36.59 31.93
#